data_6826b1983ae3b8209f527df8b0d994ba
#
_entry.id   6826b1983ae3b8209f527df8b0d994ba
#
_cell.length_a   1.000
_cell.length_b   1.000
_cell.length_c   1.000
_cell.angle_alpha   90.00
_cell.angle_beta   90.00
_cell.angle_gamma   90.00
#
_symmetry.space_group_name_H-M   'P 1'
#
loop_
_entity.id
_entity.type
_entity.pdbx_description
1 polymer ?
#
loop_
_entity_poly.entity_id
_entity_poly.type
_entity_poly.pdbx_seq_one_letter_code
_entity_poly.pdbx_strand_id
1 'polypeptide(L)'
;MLVSRDGAIGTVGGGHLELKALETARSMLAGDNGAPRSEHFPLGPALGQCCGGAVTLGYAALSDEALARWATPAPLFHLQLYGAGHVGRAIATLLATLDVEVDWIDEREEEFPPLTTLGTPWPAHIRKTCVDTVEAEVRAAPPGAFYLVLTHQHDLDLRISEAILRRNDFGFFGLIGSKTKRQRFIHRFEQRDIAAETIARMTCPIGVAGISGKQPEVLALAVVAQLLQAAAR
;
A
#
# COMPACT_ATOMS: atom_id res chain seq x y z
N MET A 1 -12.26 -11.89 -11.51
CA MET A 1 -11.24 -12.17 -12.55
C MET A 1 -11.79 -11.74 -13.91
N LEU A 2 -11.00 -10.99 -14.68
CA LEU A 2 -11.28 -10.69 -16.10
C LEU A 2 -10.51 -11.66 -16.97
N VAL A 3 -11.14 -12.21 -18.00
CA VAL A 3 -10.51 -13.17 -18.89
C VAL A 3 -10.66 -12.70 -20.32
N SER A 4 -9.55 -12.69 -21.06
CA SER A 4 -9.49 -12.50 -22.50
C SER A 4 -9.02 -13.78 -23.20
N ARG A 5 -8.94 -13.76 -24.53
CA ARG A 5 -8.41 -14.91 -25.29
C ARG A 5 -6.97 -15.23 -24.90
N ASP A 6 -6.17 -14.19 -24.67
CA ASP A 6 -4.72 -14.30 -24.50
C ASP A 6 -4.22 -14.03 -23.08
N GLY A 7 -5.11 -13.58 -22.17
CA GLY A 7 -4.71 -13.23 -20.82
C GLY A 7 -5.81 -13.31 -19.78
N ALA A 8 -5.43 -13.09 -18.52
CA ALA A 8 -6.36 -12.94 -17.41
C ALA A 8 -5.82 -11.90 -16.44
N ILE A 9 -6.72 -11.15 -15.77
CA ILE A 9 -6.42 -10.17 -14.73
C ILE A 9 -7.23 -10.52 -13.48
N GLY A 10 -6.55 -10.54 -12.33
CA GLY A 10 -7.13 -10.98 -11.07
C GLY A 10 -7.17 -12.50 -10.95
N THR A 11 -7.79 -13.00 -9.87
CA THR A 11 -7.84 -14.42 -9.53
C THR A 11 -9.21 -14.81 -8.96
N VAL A 12 -9.53 -16.08 -8.99
CA VAL A 12 -10.68 -16.68 -8.27
C VAL A 12 -10.23 -17.61 -7.14
N GLY A 13 -8.97 -17.49 -6.71
CA GLY A 13 -8.39 -18.28 -5.63
C GLY A 13 -7.25 -19.21 -6.05
N GLY A 14 -6.89 -19.23 -7.34
CA GLY A 14 -5.76 -19.99 -7.87
C GLY A 14 -6.02 -21.48 -8.00
N GLY A 15 -4.96 -22.21 -8.35
CA GLY A 15 -4.96 -23.67 -8.46
C GLY A 15 -5.85 -24.23 -9.56
N HIS A 16 -6.34 -25.46 -9.34
CA HIS A 16 -7.16 -26.17 -10.32
C HIS A 16 -8.51 -25.51 -10.60
N LEU A 17 -9.08 -24.82 -9.60
CA LEU A 17 -10.32 -24.06 -9.76
C LEU A 17 -10.15 -22.93 -10.79
N GLU A 18 -9.05 -22.18 -10.69
CA GLU A 18 -8.77 -21.10 -11.64
C GLU A 18 -8.51 -21.61 -13.05
N LEU A 19 -7.80 -22.73 -13.18
CA LEU A 19 -7.61 -23.37 -14.49
C LEU A 19 -8.95 -23.71 -15.14
N LYS A 20 -9.87 -24.33 -14.40
CA LYS A 20 -11.23 -24.64 -14.88
C LYS A 20 -12.03 -23.39 -15.23
N ALA A 21 -11.93 -22.37 -14.38
CA ALA A 21 -12.58 -21.08 -14.65
C ALA A 21 -12.09 -20.44 -15.95
N LEU A 22 -10.78 -20.49 -16.21
CA LEU A 22 -10.17 -19.99 -17.45
C LEU A 22 -10.61 -20.79 -18.68
N GLU A 23 -10.63 -22.14 -18.58
CA GLU A 23 -11.11 -23.01 -19.65
C GLU A 23 -12.57 -22.69 -20.03
N THR A 24 -13.46 -22.57 -19.03
CA THR A 24 -14.87 -22.23 -19.25
C THR A 24 -15.02 -20.84 -19.84
N ALA A 25 -14.37 -19.82 -19.28
CA ALA A 25 -14.44 -18.45 -19.78
C ALA A 25 -13.93 -18.34 -21.24
N ARG A 26 -12.82 -18.98 -21.58
CA ARG A 26 -12.29 -18.99 -22.96
C ARG A 26 -13.17 -19.76 -23.93
N SER A 27 -13.80 -20.85 -23.47
CA SER A 27 -14.80 -21.56 -24.26
C SER A 27 -16.00 -20.65 -24.60
N MET A 28 -16.47 -19.85 -23.63
CA MET A 28 -17.53 -18.88 -23.87
C MET A 28 -17.11 -17.76 -24.83
N LEU A 29 -15.86 -17.29 -24.74
CA LEU A 29 -15.31 -16.29 -25.67
C LEU A 29 -15.13 -16.83 -27.12
N ALA A 30 -14.99 -18.14 -27.27
CA ALA A 30 -14.89 -18.80 -28.57
C ALA A 30 -16.25 -19.11 -29.20
N GLY A 31 -17.31 -19.20 -28.39
CA GLY A 31 -18.68 -19.43 -28.83
C GLY A 31 -19.48 -18.13 -28.95
N ASP A 32 -20.48 -18.10 -29.82
CA ASP A 32 -21.23 -16.85 -30.14
C ASP A 32 -22.24 -16.40 -29.07
N ASN A 33 -22.32 -17.07 -27.94
CA ASN A 33 -23.50 -16.93 -27.08
C ASN A 33 -23.39 -15.99 -25.89
N GLY A 34 -22.35 -15.34 -25.58
CA GLY A 34 -22.24 -14.31 -24.50
C GLY A 34 -23.22 -14.43 -23.30
N ALA A 35 -24.06 -15.46 -23.29
CA ALA A 35 -25.08 -15.70 -22.28
C ALA A 35 -24.46 -15.99 -20.92
N PRO A 36 -24.94 -15.39 -19.86
CA PRO A 36 -24.45 -15.68 -18.51
C PRO A 36 -24.54 -17.15 -18.18
N ARG A 37 -23.49 -17.71 -17.57
CA ARG A 37 -23.40 -19.11 -17.14
C ARG A 37 -22.98 -19.16 -15.68
N SER A 38 -23.43 -20.18 -14.97
CA SER A 38 -23.03 -20.45 -13.58
C SER A 38 -22.60 -21.90 -13.45
N GLU A 39 -21.46 -22.13 -12.80
CA GLU A 39 -20.94 -23.47 -12.54
C GLU A 39 -20.62 -23.66 -11.05
N HIS A 40 -21.02 -24.83 -10.54
CA HIS A 40 -20.78 -25.21 -9.16
C HIS A 40 -19.58 -26.14 -9.05
N PHE A 41 -18.61 -25.76 -8.20
CA PHE A 41 -17.37 -26.50 -7.97
C PHE A 41 -17.29 -26.98 -6.52
N PRO A 42 -17.41 -28.29 -6.23
CA PRO A 42 -17.07 -28.81 -4.90
C PRO A 42 -15.55 -28.76 -4.69
N LEU A 43 -15.11 -28.07 -3.64
CA LEU A 43 -13.69 -27.88 -3.29
C LEU A 43 -13.17 -29.10 -2.50
N GLY A 44 -13.27 -30.29 -3.06
CA GLY A 44 -12.87 -31.52 -2.40
C GLY A 44 -11.75 -32.26 -3.16
N PRO A 45 -11.51 -33.54 -2.82
CA PRO A 45 -10.47 -34.36 -3.46
C PRO A 45 -10.55 -34.42 -4.98
N ALA A 46 -11.74 -34.22 -5.57
CA ALA A 46 -11.94 -34.19 -7.01
C ALA A 46 -11.20 -33.03 -7.72
N LEU A 47 -10.87 -31.93 -7.00
CA LEU A 47 -10.05 -30.82 -7.48
C LEU A 47 -8.61 -30.85 -6.93
N GLY A 48 -8.22 -31.93 -6.24
CA GLY A 48 -6.90 -32.04 -5.61
C GLY A 48 -6.65 -31.03 -4.51
N GLN A 49 -7.74 -30.47 -3.90
CA GLN A 49 -7.65 -29.49 -2.84
C GLN A 49 -8.03 -30.11 -1.48
N CYS A 50 -7.29 -29.74 -0.45
CA CYS A 50 -7.60 -30.12 0.95
C CYS A 50 -8.64 -29.22 1.61
N CYS A 51 -9.17 -28.22 0.89
CA CYS A 51 -10.23 -27.33 1.39
C CYS A 51 -11.58 -28.00 1.26
N GLY A 52 -12.35 -28.06 2.36
CA GLY A 52 -13.75 -28.48 2.33
C GLY A 52 -14.66 -27.35 1.84
N GLY A 53 -15.85 -27.71 1.31
CA GLY A 53 -16.85 -26.74 0.86
C GLY A 53 -17.10 -26.78 -0.65
N ALA A 54 -17.79 -25.76 -1.14
CA ALA A 54 -18.08 -25.58 -2.55
C ALA A 54 -18.12 -24.10 -2.92
N VAL A 55 -17.82 -23.80 -4.18
CA VAL A 55 -17.93 -22.44 -4.74
C VAL A 55 -18.75 -22.48 -6.01
N THR A 56 -19.54 -21.43 -6.24
CA THR A 56 -20.25 -21.22 -7.49
C THR A 56 -19.63 -20.05 -8.22
N LEU A 57 -19.14 -20.27 -9.43
CA LEU A 57 -18.60 -19.22 -10.28
C LEU A 57 -19.64 -18.80 -11.31
N GLY A 58 -19.88 -17.48 -11.37
CA GLY A 58 -20.69 -16.87 -12.42
C GLY A 58 -19.81 -16.32 -13.53
N TYR A 59 -20.20 -16.53 -14.78
CA TYR A 59 -19.54 -16.03 -15.98
C TYR A 59 -20.50 -15.14 -16.76
N ALA A 60 -20.04 -14.00 -17.20
CA ALA A 60 -20.82 -13.09 -18.03
C ALA A 60 -19.89 -12.29 -18.94
N ALA A 61 -20.42 -11.81 -20.07
CA ALA A 61 -19.72 -10.84 -20.90
C ALA A 61 -19.50 -9.55 -20.09
N LEU A 62 -18.33 -8.92 -20.28
CA LEU A 62 -18.06 -7.62 -19.68
C LEU A 62 -18.92 -6.56 -20.36
N SER A 63 -19.71 -5.81 -19.58
CA SER A 63 -20.50 -4.67 -20.03
C SER A 63 -20.20 -3.45 -19.15
N ASP A 64 -20.58 -2.25 -19.61
CA ASP A 64 -20.44 -1.02 -18.83
C ASP A 64 -21.23 -1.09 -17.52
N GLU A 65 -22.40 -1.73 -17.51
CA GLU A 65 -23.18 -1.95 -16.29
C GLU A 65 -22.48 -2.95 -15.34
N ALA A 66 -21.80 -3.95 -15.87
CA ALA A 66 -21.02 -4.87 -15.06
C ALA A 66 -19.80 -4.17 -14.43
N LEU A 67 -19.11 -3.32 -15.21
CA LEU A 67 -18.01 -2.49 -14.71
C LEU A 67 -18.49 -1.50 -13.65
N ALA A 68 -19.60 -0.81 -13.86
CA ALA A 68 -20.16 0.14 -12.90
C ALA A 68 -20.56 -0.52 -11.57
N ARG A 69 -20.94 -1.79 -11.60
CA ARG A 69 -21.27 -2.59 -10.40
C ARG A 69 -20.06 -3.23 -9.74
N TRP A 70 -18.92 -3.22 -10.42
CA TRP A 70 -17.67 -3.74 -9.84
C TRP A 70 -17.16 -2.73 -8.82
N ALA A 71 -17.45 -2.99 -7.56
CA ALA A 71 -16.99 -2.13 -6.50
C ALA A 71 -15.45 -2.10 -6.51
N THR A 72 -14.88 -0.93 -6.76
CA THR A 72 -13.46 -0.70 -6.47
C THR A 72 -13.34 -0.62 -4.95
N PRO A 73 -12.63 -1.53 -4.30
CA PRO A 73 -12.44 -1.43 -2.86
C PRO A 73 -11.76 -0.10 -2.52
N ALA A 74 -12.09 0.48 -1.38
CA ALA A 74 -11.36 1.63 -0.88
C ALA A 74 -9.91 1.21 -0.61
N PRO A 75 -8.93 2.08 -0.88
CA PRO A 75 -7.54 1.79 -0.57
C PRO A 75 -7.38 1.48 0.92
N LEU A 76 -6.45 0.59 1.26
CA LEU A 76 -6.20 0.17 2.64
C LEU A 76 -5.84 1.35 3.54
N PHE A 77 -5.13 2.33 3.00
CA PHE A 77 -4.79 3.59 3.65
C PHE A 77 -4.30 4.61 2.63
N HIS A 78 -4.32 5.88 3.03
CA HIS A 78 -3.62 6.97 2.35
C HIS A 78 -2.33 7.26 3.11
N LEU A 79 -1.19 7.26 2.43
CA LEU A 79 0.13 7.49 3.01
C LEU A 79 0.78 8.76 2.44
N GLN A 80 1.27 9.64 3.30
CA GLN A 80 2.30 10.60 2.93
C GLN A 80 3.68 10.04 3.29
N LEU A 81 4.49 9.78 2.26
CA LEU A 81 5.85 9.25 2.37
C LEU A 81 6.87 10.37 2.13
N TYR A 82 7.49 10.85 3.19
CA TYR A 82 8.48 11.92 3.14
C TYR A 82 9.89 11.36 3.04
N GLY A 83 10.52 11.57 1.88
CA GLY A 83 11.88 11.15 1.55
C GLY A 83 11.95 10.20 0.37
N ALA A 84 12.71 10.59 -0.68
CA ALA A 84 12.92 9.81 -1.90
C ALA A 84 14.31 9.12 -1.97
N GLY A 85 15.01 9.01 -0.84
CA GLY A 85 16.27 8.27 -0.74
C GLY A 85 16.07 6.74 -0.85
N HIS A 86 17.12 5.97 -0.66
CA HIS A 86 17.13 4.52 -0.89
C HIS A 86 15.99 3.76 -0.17
N VAL A 87 15.74 4.08 1.11
CA VAL A 87 14.67 3.42 1.88
C VAL A 87 13.29 3.84 1.36
N GLY A 88 13.09 5.13 1.05
CA GLY A 88 11.84 5.63 0.46
C GLY A 88 11.51 4.97 -0.88
N ARG A 89 12.51 4.80 -1.75
CA ARG A 89 12.38 4.10 -3.03
C ARG A 89 11.97 2.64 -2.85
N ALA A 90 12.60 1.94 -1.92
CA ALA A 90 12.27 0.55 -1.62
C ALA A 90 10.85 0.41 -1.04
N ILE A 91 10.44 1.31 -0.12
CA ILE A 91 9.08 1.34 0.42
C ILE A 91 8.07 1.63 -0.69
N ALA A 92 8.27 2.69 -1.48
CA ALA A 92 7.37 3.04 -2.58
C ALA A 92 7.22 1.91 -3.61
N THR A 93 8.32 1.17 -3.90
CA THR A 93 8.26 0.00 -4.80
C THR A 93 7.37 -1.11 -4.26
N LEU A 94 7.43 -1.44 -2.97
CA LEU A 94 6.54 -2.42 -2.37
C LEU A 94 5.08 -1.93 -2.35
N LEU A 95 4.86 -0.66 -2.01
CA LEU A 95 3.53 -0.05 -2.00
C LEU A 95 2.90 0.02 -3.39
N ALA A 96 3.70 0.11 -4.45
CA ALA A 96 3.23 0.07 -5.84
C ALA A 96 2.50 -1.24 -6.21
N THR A 97 2.66 -2.30 -5.41
CA THR A 97 1.99 -3.59 -5.61
C THR A 97 0.74 -3.77 -4.75
N LEU A 98 0.42 -2.80 -3.91
CA LEU A 98 -0.68 -2.86 -2.94
C LEU A 98 -1.78 -1.87 -3.30
N ASP A 99 -2.99 -2.14 -2.80
CA ASP A 99 -4.14 -1.25 -2.96
C ASP A 99 -4.11 -0.15 -1.89
N VAL A 100 -3.30 0.87 -2.15
CA VAL A 100 -3.04 2.03 -1.27
C VAL A 100 -2.94 3.30 -2.10
N GLU A 101 -3.12 4.46 -1.47
CA GLU A 101 -2.84 5.77 -2.07
C GLU A 101 -1.58 6.35 -1.43
N VAL A 102 -0.62 6.82 -2.22
CA VAL A 102 0.65 7.35 -1.72
C VAL A 102 0.96 8.70 -2.35
N ASP A 103 1.13 9.71 -1.49
CA ASP A 103 1.81 10.95 -1.86
C ASP A 103 3.28 10.81 -1.44
N TRP A 104 4.15 10.64 -2.41
CA TRP A 104 5.58 10.49 -2.20
C TRP A 104 6.29 11.83 -2.38
N ILE A 105 6.77 12.41 -1.27
CA ILE A 105 7.14 13.81 -1.14
C ILE A 105 8.64 13.94 -0.85
N ASP A 106 9.34 14.76 -1.62
CA ASP A 106 10.74 15.17 -1.37
C ASP A 106 10.97 16.57 -1.97
N GLU A 107 11.94 17.31 -1.46
CA GLU A 107 12.34 18.62 -2.00
C GLU A 107 13.31 18.50 -3.21
N ARG A 108 13.79 17.29 -3.51
CA ARG A 108 14.79 17.00 -4.55
C ARG A 108 14.17 16.17 -5.66
N GLU A 109 13.90 16.79 -6.81
CA GLU A 109 13.26 16.13 -7.96
C GLU A 109 14.11 14.97 -8.52
N GLU A 110 15.44 15.11 -8.51
CA GLU A 110 16.39 14.12 -9.00
C GLU A 110 16.38 12.80 -8.20
N GLU A 111 15.87 12.82 -6.99
CA GLU A 111 15.74 11.61 -6.15
C GLU A 111 14.56 10.71 -6.56
N PHE A 112 13.62 11.21 -7.34
CA PHE A 112 12.51 10.38 -7.82
C PHE A 112 12.91 9.55 -9.05
N PRO A 113 13.07 8.23 -8.92
CA PRO A 113 13.46 7.41 -10.05
C PRO A 113 12.33 7.32 -11.09
N PRO A 114 12.67 7.22 -12.40
CA PRO A 114 11.66 7.08 -13.46
C PRO A 114 10.89 5.74 -13.38
N LEU A 115 11.54 4.71 -12.89
CA LEU A 115 10.99 3.36 -12.73
C LEU A 115 11.12 2.90 -11.27
N THR A 116 10.31 1.91 -10.89
CA THR A 116 10.46 1.21 -9.61
C THR A 116 11.79 0.46 -9.55
N THR A 117 12.20 0.00 -8.39
CA THR A 117 13.42 -0.84 -8.25
C THR A 117 13.31 -2.18 -8.98
N LEU A 118 12.10 -2.57 -9.39
CA LEU A 118 11.83 -3.76 -10.21
C LEU A 118 11.83 -3.46 -11.71
N GLY A 119 12.12 -2.21 -12.12
CA GLY A 119 12.17 -1.79 -13.52
C GLY A 119 10.79 -1.57 -14.16
N THR A 120 9.71 -1.50 -13.38
CA THR A 120 8.36 -1.24 -13.88
C THR A 120 8.00 0.24 -13.77
N PRO A 121 7.08 0.77 -14.62
CA PRO A 121 6.52 2.10 -14.44
C PRO A 121 5.82 2.25 -13.08
N TRP A 122 5.83 3.47 -12.54
CA TRP A 122 5.08 3.79 -11.32
C TRP A 122 3.57 3.78 -11.62
N PRO A 123 2.76 3.09 -10.80
CA PRO A 123 1.32 3.13 -10.94
C PRO A 123 0.76 4.50 -10.50
N ALA A 124 -0.44 4.85 -11.00
CA ALA A 124 -1.05 6.16 -10.77
C ALA A 124 -1.35 6.49 -9.29
N HIS A 125 -1.50 5.46 -8.44
CA HIS A 125 -1.74 5.64 -7.02
C HIS A 125 -0.48 6.02 -6.22
N ILE A 126 0.71 6.02 -6.85
CA ILE A 126 1.96 6.55 -6.28
C ILE A 126 2.22 7.92 -6.92
N ARG A 127 1.79 8.98 -6.26
CA ARG A 127 1.96 10.36 -6.73
C ARG A 127 3.28 10.94 -6.20
N LYS A 128 4.16 11.32 -7.10
CA LYS A 128 5.42 12.01 -6.77
C LYS A 128 5.17 13.51 -6.65
N THR A 129 5.58 14.09 -5.54
CA THR A 129 5.39 15.51 -5.24
C THR A 129 6.73 16.13 -4.85
N CYS A 130 7.29 16.96 -5.74
CA CYS A 130 8.48 17.74 -5.46
C CYS A 130 8.07 19.16 -5.05
N VAL A 131 8.41 19.57 -3.85
CA VAL A 131 8.04 20.88 -3.28
C VAL A 131 9.12 21.39 -2.30
N ASP A 132 9.34 22.72 -2.28
CA ASP A 132 10.33 23.34 -1.39
C ASP A 132 9.91 23.32 0.09
N THR A 133 8.60 23.34 0.37
CA THR A 133 8.07 23.38 1.73
C THR A 133 7.28 22.09 2.02
N VAL A 134 8.02 20.99 2.15
CA VAL A 134 7.44 19.64 2.28
C VAL A 134 6.53 19.48 3.52
N GLU A 135 6.80 20.19 4.62
CA GLU A 135 5.95 20.16 5.82
C GLU A 135 4.57 20.78 5.59
N ALA A 136 4.41 21.64 4.58
CA ALA A 136 3.11 22.21 4.24
C ALA A 136 2.14 21.14 3.68
N GLU A 137 2.67 20.10 3.04
CA GLU A 137 1.89 18.99 2.48
C GLU A 137 1.13 18.18 3.54
N VAL A 138 1.58 18.22 4.80
CA VAL A 138 0.86 17.59 5.92
C VAL A 138 -0.60 18.06 5.98
N ARG A 139 -0.87 19.34 5.62
CA ARG A 139 -2.22 19.92 5.66
C ARG A 139 -3.14 19.37 4.57
N ALA A 140 -2.57 18.93 3.45
CA ALA A 140 -3.32 18.44 2.31
C ALA A 140 -3.81 16.99 2.47
N ALA A 141 -3.20 16.22 3.40
CA ALA A 141 -3.59 14.83 3.63
C ALA A 141 -5.02 14.70 4.18
N PRO A 142 -5.76 13.66 3.82
CA PRO A 142 -7.08 13.38 4.41
C PRO A 142 -6.96 13.05 5.91
N PRO A 143 -8.03 13.25 6.70
CA PRO A 143 -8.09 12.78 8.09
C PRO A 143 -7.82 11.27 8.17
N GLY A 144 -7.08 10.84 9.19
CA GLY A 144 -6.71 9.45 9.35
C GLY A 144 -5.56 8.99 8.45
N ALA A 145 -4.95 9.88 7.67
CA ALA A 145 -3.80 9.55 6.83
C ALA A 145 -2.66 8.94 7.65
N PHE A 146 -1.89 8.10 6.99
CA PHE A 146 -0.65 7.54 7.51
C PHE A 146 0.52 8.42 7.08
N TYR A 147 1.54 8.48 7.92
CA TYR A 147 2.73 9.27 7.66
C TYR A 147 4.00 8.46 7.91
N LEU A 148 4.94 8.53 6.98
CA LEU A 148 6.31 8.05 7.15
C LEU A 148 7.30 9.18 6.89
N VAL A 149 8.14 9.48 7.87
CA VAL A 149 9.16 10.53 7.78
C VAL A 149 10.54 9.89 7.80
N LEU A 150 11.24 10.01 6.67
CA LEU A 150 12.55 9.40 6.43
C LEU A 150 13.40 10.24 5.48
N THR A 151 13.44 11.56 5.73
CA THR A 151 14.19 12.49 4.90
C THR A 151 15.71 12.38 5.15
N HIS A 152 16.47 13.07 4.35
CA HIS A 152 17.93 13.13 4.46
C HIS A 152 18.44 14.08 5.56
N GLN A 153 17.55 14.90 6.17
CA GLN A 153 17.91 15.90 7.17
C GLN A 153 17.11 15.76 8.45
N HIS A 154 17.80 15.78 9.59
CA HIS A 154 17.16 15.67 10.91
C HIS A 154 16.25 16.86 11.24
N ASP A 155 16.61 18.08 10.83
CA ASP A 155 15.80 19.26 11.09
C ASP A 155 14.53 19.28 10.23
N LEU A 156 14.60 18.78 9.00
CA LEU A 156 13.43 18.58 8.15
C LEU A 156 12.50 17.51 8.73
N ASP A 157 13.05 16.37 9.15
CA ASP A 157 12.28 15.33 9.87
C ASP A 157 11.56 15.92 11.08
N LEU A 158 12.22 16.82 11.83
CA LEU A 158 11.63 17.44 13.02
C LEU A 158 10.45 18.37 12.66
N ARG A 159 10.59 19.23 11.63
CA ARG A 159 9.53 20.13 11.17
C ARG A 159 8.30 19.37 10.67
N ILE A 160 8.52 18.35 9.82
CA ILE A 160 7.43 17.50 9.32
C ILE A 160 6.75 16.78 10.48
N SER A 161 7.52 16.15 11.38
CA SER A 161 6.99 15.45 12.55
C SER A 161 6.16 16.37 13.46
N GLU A 162 6.63 17.61 13.68
CA GLU A 162 5.88 18.60 14.45
C GLU A 162 4.54 18.95 13.79
N ALA A 163 4.52 19.17 12.47
CA ALA A 163 3.31 19.46 11.72
C ALA A 163 2.28 18.31 11.84
N ILE A 164 2.74 17.07 11.74
CA ILE A 164 1.90 15.86 11.90
C ILE A 164 1.32 15.78 13.33
N LEU A 165 2.17 15.94 14.35
CA LEU A 165 1.74 15.88 15.75
C LEU A 165 0.77 16.99 16.11
N ARG A 166 0.97 18.23 15.61
CA ARG A 166 0.04 19.35 15.83
C ARG A 166 -1.30 19.14 15.16
N ARG A 167 -1.32 18.48 14.00
CA ARG A 167 -2.55 18.12 13.31
C ARG A 167 -3.35 17.05 14.09
N ASN A 168 -2.66 16.08 14.68
CA ASN A 168 -3.16 15.05 15.61
C ASN A 168 -4.33 14.18 15.13
N ASP A 169 -4.60 14.12 13.83
CA ASP A 169 -5.67 13.32 13.22
C ASP A 169 -5.13 12.13 12.40
N PHE A 170 -3.87 11.77 12.57
CA PHE A 170 -3.23 10.67 11.84
C PHE A 170 -3.69 9.29 12.32
N GLY A 171 -3.86 8.35 11.38
CA GLY A 171 -4.06 6.94 11.68
C GLY A 171 -2.78 6.24 12.12
N PHE A 172 -1.66 6.58 11.47
CA PHE A 172 -0.32 6.09 11.81
C PHE A 172 0.73 7.18 11.56
N PHE A 173 1.72 7.28 12.46
CA PHE A 173 2.88 8.12 12.25
C PHE A 173 4.16 7.39 12.60
N GLY A 174 5.02 7.18 11.59
CA GLY A 174 6.32 6.53 11.69
C GLY A 174 7.48 7.46 11.34
N LEU A 175 8.52 7.45 12.18
CA LEU A 175 9.75 8.21 11.98
C LEU A 175 10.94 7.26 11.90
N ILE A 176 11.74 7.38 10.83
CA ILE A 176 13.01 6.64 10.74
C ILE A 176 14.01 7.19 11.76
N GLY A 177 14.63 6.29 12.50
CA GLY A 177 15.66 6.71 13.46
C GLY A 177 15.97 5.65 14.50
N SER A 178 16.93 6.01 15.35
CA SER A 178 17.32 5.21 16.52
C SER A 178 16.48 5.60 17.74
N LYS A 179 16.58 4.80 18.80
CA LYS A 179 16.02 5.14 20.13
C LYS A 179 16.55 6.50 20.62
N THR A 180 17.81 6.80 20.34
CA THR A 180 18.43 8.10 20.69
C THR A 180 17.78 9.25 19.94
N LYS A 181 17.54 9.12 18.61
CA LYS A 181 16.83 10.13 17.82
C LYS A 181 15.42 10.34 18.36
N ARG A 182 14.70 9.26 18.68
CA ARG A 182 13.38 9.32 19.29
C ARG A 182 13.36 10.16 20.56
N GLN A 183 14.27 9.91 21.51
CA GLN A 183 14.33 10.65 22.78
C GLN A 183 14.62 12.13 22.56
N ARG A 184 15.55 12.46 21.64
CA ARG A 184 15.84 13.88 21.31
C ARG A 184 14.64 14.57 20.71
N PHE A 185 13.85 13.89 19.87
CA PHE A 185 12.66 14.47 19.26
C PHE A 185 11.54 14.64 20.27
N ILE A 186 11.30 13.65 21.14
CA ILE A 186 10.33 13.77 22.25
C ILE A 186 10.61 15.02 23.07
N HIS A 187 11.85 15.21 23.54
CA HIS A 187 12.22 16.38 24.33
C HIS A 187 11.97 17.70 23.58
N ARG A 188 12.23 17.76 22.28
CA ARG A 188 11.94 18.95 21.46
C ARG A 188 10.44 19.20 21.28
N PHE A 189 9.63 18.15 21.16
CA PHE A 189 8.17 18.28 21.06
C PHE A 189 7.54 18.72 22.38
N GLU A 190 8.02 18.19 23.51
CA GLU A 190 7.60 18.64 24.85
C GLU A 190 7.91 20.14 25.06
N GLN A 191 9.10 20.62 24.65
CA GLN A 191 9.46 22.05 24.70
C GLN A 191 8.59 22.95 23.81
N ARG A 192 7.83 22.37 22.89
CA ARG A 192 6.92 23.06 21.96
C ARG A 192 5.45 22.84 22.31
N ASP A 193 5.18 22.44 23.54
CA ASP A 193 3.84 22.24 24.10
C ASP A 193 2.98 21.22 23.32
N ILE A 194 3.60 20.18 22.74
CA ILE A 194 2.87 19.06 22.15
C ILE A 194 2.51 18.07 23.25
N ALA A 195 1.24 17.69 23.33
CA ALA A 195 0.74 16.80 24.37
C ALA A 195 1.43 15.43 24.38
N ALA A 196 1.77 14.93 25.56
CA ALA A 196 2.48 13.67 25.74
C ALA A 196 1.74 12.46 25.11
N GLU A 197 0.41 12.47 25.17
CA GLU A 197 -0.46 11.44 24.56
C GLU A 197 -0.31 11.43 23.03
N THR A 198 -0.20 12.58 22.40
CA THR A 198 0.02 12.71 20.96
C THR A 198 1.42 12.21 20.58
N ILE A 199 2.44 12.62 21.34
CA ILE A 199 3.83 12.17 21.13
C ILE A 199 3.95 10.65 21.29
N ALA A 200 3.23 10.06 22.26
CA ALA A 200 3.26 8.62 22.50
C ALA A 200 2.76 7.78 21.30
N ARG A 201 1.93 8.35 20.44
CA ARG A 201 1.44 7.72 19.21
C ARG A 201 2.50 7.65 18.10
N MET A 202 3.62 8.38 18.23
CA MET A 202 4.72 8.33 17.26
C MET A 202 5.50 7.01 17.38
N THR A 203 5.60 6.29 16.27
CA THR A 203 6.42 5.07 16.14
C THR A 203 7.82 5.44 15.67
N CYS A 204 8.82 5.20 16.52
CA CYS A 204 10.24 5.38 16.20
C CYS A 204 11.09 4.46 17.11
N PRO A 205 11.94 3.59 16.56
CA PRO A 205 12.16 3.28 15.14
C PRO A 205 10.94 2.69 14.46
N ILE A 206 10.85 2.86 13.13
CA ILE A 206 9.86 2.19 12.27
C ILE A 206 10.27 0.76 11.94
N GLY A 207 9.29 -0.07 11.59
CA GLY A 207 9.43 -1.47 11.22
C GLY A 207 8.93 -2.43 12.29
N VAL A 208 8.42 -3.58 11.87
CA VAL A 208 7.99 -4.65 12.79
C VAL A 208 9.16 -5.24 13.55
N ALA A 209 8.92 -5.63 14.79
CA ALA A 209 9.92 -6.29 15.62
C ALA A 209 10.33 -7.66 15.05
N GLY A 210 11.59 -8.04 15.26
CA GLY A 210 12.13 -9.34 14.84
C GLY A 210 12.76 -9.35 13.46
N ILE A 211 12.53 -8.34 12.62
CA ILE A 211 13.26 -8.15 11.35
C ILE A 211 14.46 -7.25 11.61
N SER A 212 15.65 -7.77 11.37
CA SER A 212 16.92 -7.03 11.54
C SER A 212 17.66 -6.94 10.23
N GLY A 213 18.21 -5.76 9.92
CA GLY A 213 18.98 -5.48 8.72
C GLY A 213 19.03 -3.98 8.47
N LYS A 214 20.06 -3.54 7.72
CA LYS A 214 20.24 -2.14 7.35
C LYS A 214 20.00 -1.93 5.84
N GLN A 215 19.81 -3.01 5.10
CA GLN A 215 19.52 -2.96 3.67
C GLN A 215 18.17 -2.26 3.46
N PRO A 216 18.06 -1.33 2.51
CA PRO A 216 16.82 -0.60 2.23
C PRO A 216 15.63 -1.52 2.02
N GLU A 217 15.80 -2.63 1.33
CA GLU A 217 14.75 -3.61 1.02
C GLU A 217 14.25 -4.33 2.29
N VAL A 218 15.14 -4.68 3.20
CA VAL A 218 14.79 -5.33 4.49
C VAL A 218 14.02 -4.36 5.38
N LEU A 219 14.49 -3.10 5.45
CA LEU A 219 13.79 -2.05 6.18
C LEU A 219 12.41 -1.77 5.55
N ALA A 220 12.32 -1.69 4.23
CA ALA A 220 11.07 -1.47 3.53
C ALA A 220 10.04 -2.56 3.81
N LEU A 221 10.46 -3.83 3.77
CA LEU A 221 9.59 -4.96 4.09
C LEU A 221 9.06 -4.87 5.52
N ALA A 222 9.92 -4.57 6.49
CA ALA A 222 9.53 -4.43 7.90
C ALA A 222 8.55 -3.26 8.10
N VAL A 223 8.77 -2.13 7.41
CA VAL A 223 7.93 -0.94 7.49
C VAL A 223 6.57 -1.17 6.82
N VAL A 224 6.53 -1.73 5.62
CA VAL A 224 5.28 -2.00 4.91
C VAL A 224 4.43 -3.02 5.70
N ALA A 225 5.04 -4.06 6.27
CA ALA A 225 4.33 -4.98 7.17
C ALA A 225 3.72 -4.24 8.39
N GLN A 226 4.44 -3.26 8.96
CA GLN A 226 3.92 -2.45 10.06
C GLN A 226 2.74 -1.58 9.64
N LEU A 227 2.79 -0.96 8.45
CA LEU A 227 1.67 -0.18 7.90
C LEU A 227 0.42 -1.05 7.73
N LEU A 228 0.57 -2.25 7.14
CA LEU A 228 -0.53 -3.20 6.98
C LEU A 228 -1.12 -3.64 8.32
N GLN A 229 -0.30 -3.89 9.35
CA GLN A 229 -0.77 -4.18 10.70
C GLN A 229 -1.52 -3.00 11.34
N ALA A 230 -1.11 -1.76 11.05
CA ALA A 230 -1.79 -0.57 11.54
C ALA A 230 -3.14 -0.35 10.83
N ALA A 231 -3.22 -0.63 9.53
CA ALA A 231 -4.45 -0.52 8.74
C ALA A 231 -5.51 -1.59 9.08
N ALA A 232 -5.11 -2.72 9.63
CA ALA A 232 -6.00 -3.81 10.02
C ALA A 232 -6.68 -3.61 11.40
N ARG A 233 -6.38 -2.52 12.11
CA ARG A 233 -6.93 -2.18 13.44
C ARG A 233 -8.15 -1.28 13.31
#